data_b4586de29adcbbcef0a52bfa3e50c4fa
#
_entry.id   b4586de29adcbbcef0a52bfa3e50c4fa
#
_cell.length_a   1.000
_cell.length_b   1.000
_cell.length_c   1.000
_cell.angle_alpha   90.00
_cell.angle_beta   90.00
_cell.angle_gamma   90.00
#
_symmetry.space_group_name_H-M   'P 1'
#
loop_
_entity.id
_entity.type
_entity.pdbx_description
1 polymer ?
#
loop_
_entity_poly.entity_id
_entity_poly.type
_entity_poly.pdbx_seq_one_letter_code
_entity_poly.pdbx_strand_id
1 'polypeptide(L)'
;MSNRFKSLLILCIGGLGLGILGCAQVTSTTSTQGSWNRHTQTGETGSSSDKPSPRAIASLQLTDQGRLFLESGKPDHAIRMYEQALNLDPANGQNYYYLAEAWLMKGNIAQAAEFNRLAAIYLEGDTEWMGRVMQQMDRINGIKRR
;
A
#
# COMPACT_ATOMS: atom_id res chain seq x y z
N MET A 1 -47.56 6.05 1.76
CA MET A 1 -47.57 7.04 2.82
C MET A 1 -46.10 7.38 3.05
N SER A 2 -45.55 8.32 2.36
CA SER A 2 -45.52 9.78 2.50
C SER A 2 -44.88 10.25 3.80
N ASN A 3 -43.66 10.70 3.76
CA ASN A 3 -43.15 11.86 4.48
C ASN A 3 -41.77 12.24 3.87
N ARG A 4 -41.77 13.20 3.00
CA ARG A 4 -41.57 14.65 3.08
C ARG A 4 -40.19 14.99 3.65
N PHE A 5 -39.23 15.25 2.77
CA PHE A 5 -38.73 16.57 2.39
C PHE A 5 -38.82 17.63 3.50
N LYS A 6 -37.67 18.06 4.01
CA LYS A 6 -37.49 19.46 4.40
C LYS A 6 -36.12 19.94 3.94
N SER A 7 -36.15 20.62 2.80
CA SER A 7 -35.16 21.63 2.41
C SER A 7 -35.01 22.63 3.55
N LEU A 8 -33.79 22.95 3.90
CA LEU A 8 -33.46 24.21 4.56
C LEU A 8 -32.41 24.94 3.81
N LEU A 9 -32.91 25.88 3.02
CA LEU A 9 -32.20 26.92 2.31
C LEU A 9 -31.77 27.94 3.35
N ILE A 10 -30.48 28.17 3.58
CA ILE A 10 -29.99 29.33 4.32
C ILE A 10 -29.14 30.17 3.42
N LEU A 11 -29.74 31.26 2.98
CA LEU A 11 -29.14 32.43 2.37
C LEU A 11 -28.58 33.32 3.49
N CYS A 12 -27.37 33.69 3.46
CA CYS A 12 -26.81 34.89 4.10
C CYS A 12 -25.66 35.38 3.24
N ILE A 13 -25.89 36.35 2.36
CA ILE A 13 -25.78 37.78 2.52
C ILE A 13 -24.38 38.22 3.02
N GLY A 14 -23.63 38.78 2.10
CA GLY A 14 -23.01 40.08 2.10
C GLY A 14 -21.93 40.37 3.13
N GLY A 15 -20.74 40.60 2.64
CA GLY A 15 -19.66 41.20 3.39
C GLY A 15 -18.58 41.71 2.45
N LEU A 16 -18.83 42.90 1.91
CA LEU A 16 -17.83 43.72 1.20
C LEU A 16 -16.81 44.21 2.21
N GLY A 17 -15.55 43.85 2.09
CA GLY A 17 -14.44 44.36 2.90
C GLY A 17 -13.28 44.76 2.01
N LEU A 18 -13.20 46.04 1.79
CA LEU A 18 -12.14 46.77 1.08
C LEU A 18 -10.82 46.74 1.85
N GLY A 19 -9.69 46.58 1.14
CA GLY A 19 -8.44 47.26 1.42
C GLY A 19 -7.47 46.48 2.31
N ILE A 20 -6.31 46.19 1.78
CA ILE A 20 -5.04 46.85 2.14
C ILE A 20 -3.96 46.35 1.18
N LEU A 21 -3.47 47.26 0.34
CA LEU A 21 -2.21 47.08 -0.38
C LEU A 21 -1.05 47.05 0.66
N GLY A 22 -0.49 45.87 0.83
CA GLY A 22 0.77 45.68 1.55
C GLY A 22 1.85 45.32 0.55
N CYS A 23 2.63 46.31 0.13
CA CYS A 23 3.92 46.09 -0.53
C CYS A 23 4.86 45.44 0.47
N ALA A 24 5.11 44.16 0.35
CA ALA A 24 6.21 43.52 1.05
C ALA A 24 7.42 43.47 0.10
N GLN A 25 8.45 44.15 0.53
CA GLN A 25 9.74 44.27 -0.13
C GLN A 25 10.41 42.94 -0.31
N VAL A 26 10.83 42.68 -1.53
CA VAL A 26 11.77 41.60 -1.87
C VAL A 26 13.13 42.02 -1.28
N THR A 27 13.49 41.48 -0.15
CA THR A 27 14.88 41.49 0.30
C THR A 27 15.61 40.36 -0.41
N SER A 28 16.44 40.71 -1.35
CA SER A 28 17.40 39.84 -2.00
C SER A 28 18.42 39.38 -0.96
N THR A 29 18.22 38.19 -0.40
CA THR A 29 19.27 37.52 0.37
C THR A 29 20.06 36.62 -0.57
N THR A 30 21.26 37.05 -0.79
CA THR A 30 22.50 36.40 -1.19
C THR A 30 22.40 34.89 -1.39
N SER A 31 22.61 34.47 -2.63
CA SER A 31 22.84 33.11 -3.04
C SER A 31 24.02 32.48 -2.29
N THR A 32 23.76 31.72 -1.26
CA THR A 32 24.70 30.69 -0.84
C THR A 32 24.53 29.53 -1.81
N GLN A 33 25.50 29.38 -2.71
CA GLN A 33 25.67 28.21 -3.51
C GLN A 33 25.90 27.01 -2.57
N GLY A 34 24.80 26.38 -2.17
CA GLY A 34 24.85 25.03 -1.64
C GLY A 34 25.33 24.12 -2.76
N SER A 35 26.57 23.72 -2.69
CA SER A 35 27.13 22.64 -3.47
C SER A 35 26.23 21.44 -3.31
N TRP A 36 25.39 21.18 -4.31
CA TRP A 36 24.70 19.90 -4.44
C TRP A 36 25.80 18.91 -4.79
N ASN A 37 26.39 18.31 -3.76
CA ASN A 37 27.17 17.10 -3.95
C ASN A 37 26.22 16.09 -4.62
N ARG A 38 26.32 16.04 -5.93
CA ARG A 38 25.85 14.92 -6.72
C ARG A 38 26.63 13.74 -6.18
N HIS A 39 26.08 13.05 -5.17
CA HIS A 39 26.51 11.71 -4.85
C HIS A 39 26.25 10.90 -6.12
N THR A 40 27.27 10.83 -6.95
CA THR A 40 27.44 9.71 -7.84
C THR A 40 27.41 8.49 -6.94
N GLN A 41 26.26 7.83 -6.87
CA GLN A 41 26.19 6.46 -6.41
C GLN A 41 27.01 5.65 -7.41
N THR A 42 28.31 5.65 -7.19
CA THR A 42 29.18 4.61 -7.68
C THR A 42 28.59 3.32 -7.12
N GLY A 43 28.18 2.43 -8.02
CA GLY A 43 27.66 1.12 -7.67
C GLY A 43 28.61 0.43 -6.71
N GLU A 44 28.26 0.37 -5.45
CA GLU A 44 28.79 -0.63 -4.54
C GLU A 44 28.09 -1.94 -4.87
N THR A 45 28.58 -2.58 -5.92
CA THR A 45 28.46 -4.01 -6.10
C THR A 45 29.21 -4.68 -4.95
N GLY A 46 28.45 -5.34 -4.08
CA GLY A 46 29.05 -6.39 -3.28
C GLY A 46 29.37 -6.03 -1.84
N SER A 47 28.34 -6.00 -1.01
CA SER A 47 28.42 -6.58 0.32
C SER A 47 27.06 -7.23 0.55
N SER A 48 26.99 -8.55 0.41
CA SER A 48 25.91 -9.36 0.93
C SER A 48 26.02 -9.29 2.45
N SER A 49 25.47 -8.21 3.05
CA SER A 49 25.18 -8.27 4.46
C SER A 49 23.97 -9.18 4.60
N ASP A 50 24.13 -10.34 5.24
CA ASP A 50 23.07 -11.27 5.60
C ASP A 50 21.95 -10.64 6.46
N LYS A 51 22.04 -9.34 6.71
CA LYS A 51 21.06 -8.60 7.51
C LYS A 51 20.04 -7.93 6.58
N PRO A 52 18.74 -8.17 6.81
CA PRO A 52 17.70 -7.53 6.04
C PRO A 52 17.78 -6.00 6.20
N SER A 53 17.50 -5.28 5.11
CA SER A 53 17.48 -3.82 5.15
C SER A 53 16.40 -3.30 6.12
N PRO A 54 16.54 -2.08 6.66
CA PRO A 54 15.50 -1.47 7.49
C PRO A 54 14.12 -1.45 6.81
N ARG A 55 14.08 -1.28 5.48
CA ARG A 55 12.83 -1.33 4.71
C ARG A 55 12.23 -2.74 4.68
N ALA A 56 13.06 -3.76 4.50
CA ALA A 56 12.61 -5.15 4.56
C ALA A 56 12.07 -5.52 5.94
N ILE A 57 12.73 -5.07 7.02
CA ILE A 57 12.24 -5.28 8.38
C ILE A 57 10.87 -4.60 8.58
N ALA A 58 10.72 -3.35 8.14
CA ALA A 58 9.44 -2.64 8.24
C ALA A 58 8.34 -3.32 7.40
N SER A 59 8.67 -3.85 6.22
CA SER A 59 7.74 -4.64 5.40
C SER A 59 7.26 -5.88 6.15
N LEU A 60 8.17 -6.63 6.78
CA LEU A 60 7.80 -7.82 7.57
C LEU A 60 6.88 -7.48 8.74
N GLN A 61 7.13 -6.37 9.45
CA GLN A 61 6.26 -5.92 10.54
C GLN A 61 4.83 -5.61 10.05
N LEU A 62 4.69 -4.99 8.87
CA LEU A 62 3.39 -4.75 8.25
C LEU A 62 2.73 -6.06 7.80
N THR A 63 3.51 -7.02 7.31
CA THR A 63 3.02 -8.36 6.97
C THR A 63 2.42 -9.05 8.19
N ASP A 64 3.10 -9.01 9.32
CA ASP A 64 2.61 -9.61 10.57
C ASP A 64 1.34 -8.93 11.08
N GLN A 65 1.27 -7.60 11.01
CA GLN A 65 0.04 -6.86 11.33
C GLN A 65 -1.12 -7.25 10.39
N GLY A 66 -0.85 -7.39 9.09
CA GLY A 66 -1.84 -7.87 8.12
C GLY A 66 -2.39 -9.25 8.46
N ARG A 67 -1.52 -10.17 8.89
CA ARG A 67 -1.93 -11.52 9.34
C ARG A 67 -2.87 -11.46 10.54
N LEU A 68 -2.56 -10.65 11.56
CA LEU A 68 -3.44 -10.46 12.71
C LEU A 68 -4.83 -9.94 12.31
N PHE A 69 -4.89 -9.04 11.32
CA PHE A 69 -6.17 -8.57 10.79
C PHE A 69 -6.93 -9.67 10.04
N LEU A 70 -6.26 -10.54 9.27
CA LEU A 70 -6.90 -11.69 8.63
C LEU A 70 -7.48 -12.66 9.67
N GLU A 71 -6.70 -13.02 10.68
CA GLU A 71 -7.12 -13.90 11.77
C GLU A 71 -8.32 -13.32 12.54
N SER A 72 -8.40 -11.98 12.62
CA SER A 72 -9.52 -11.26 13.25
C SER A 72 -10.73 -11.05 12.32
N GLY A 73 -10.73 -11.61 11.10
CA GLY A 73 -11.82 -11.46 10.14
C GLY A 73 -11.96 -10.03 9.56
N LYS A 74 -10.86 -9.29 9.50
CA LYS A 74 -10.83 -7.89 9.02
C LYS A 74 -10.02 -7.75 7.72
N PRO A 75 -10.51 -8.33 6.60
CA PRO A 75 -9.73 -8.38 5.35
C PRO A 75 -9.39 -7.01 4.77
N ASP A 76 -10.24 -6.00 4.92
CA ASP A 76 -9.94 -4.65 4.42
C ASP A 76 -8.74 -4.00 5.14
N HIS A 77 -8.56 -4.29 6.43
CA HIS A 77 -7.39 -3.81 7.18
C HIS A 77 -6.14 -4.59 6.77
N ALA A 78 -6.27 -5.91 6.60
CA ALA A 78 -5.18 -6.75 6.15
C ALA A 78 -4.66 -6.32 4.76
N ILE A 79 -5.55 -6.07 3.80
CA ILE A 79 -5.19 -5.58 2.46
C ILE A 79 -4.34 -4.31 2.56
N ARG A 80 -4.77 -3.31 3.34
CA ARG A 80 -3.99 -2.08 3.50
C ARG A 80 -2.61 -2.32 4.07
N MET A 81 -2.46 -3.24 5.02
CA MET A 81 -1.14 -3.57 5.58
C MET A 81 -0.24 -4.23 4.55
N TYR A 82 -0.76 -5.18 3.78
CA TYR A 82 0.03 -5.84 2.74
C TYR A 82 0.40 -4.92 1.58
N GLU A 83 -0.50 -4.01 1.17
CA GLU A 83 -0.18 -2.99 0.17
C GLU A 83 0.94 -2.05 0.66
N GLN A 84 0.90 -1.63 1.92
CA GLN A 84 1.99 -0.84 2.51
C GLN A 84 3.28 -1.65 2.61
N ALA A 85 3.21 -2.92 2.97
CA ALA A 85 4.37 -3.82 3.00
C ALA A 85 5.01 -3.96 1.60
N LEU A 86 4.21 -4.09 0.54
CA LEU A 86 4.67 -4.16 -0.85
C LEU A 86 5.27 -2.84 -1.34
N ASN A 87 4.82 -1.69 -0.84
CA ASN A 87 5.46 -0.41 -1.13
C ASN A 87 6.88 -0.31 -0.56
N LEU A 88 7.16 -1.06 0.51
CA LEU A 88 8.49 -1.12 1.12
C LEU A 88 9.35 -2.22 0.49
N ASP A 89 8.77 -3.38 0.22
CA ASP A 89 9.44 -4.54 -0.36
C ASP A 89 8.55 -5.20 -1.43
N PRO A 90 8.60 -4.73 -2.68
CA PRO A 90 7.79 -5.27 -3.77
C PRO A 90 8.13 -6.71 -4.16
N ALA A 91 9.29 -7.20 -3.78
CA ALA A 91 9.73 -8.55 -4.10
C ALA A 91 9.27 -9.60 -3.07
N ASN A 92 8.66 -9.18 -1.96
CA ASN A 92 8.19 -10.10 -0.94
C ASN A 92 6.94 -10.87 -1.40
N GLY A 93 7.17 -12.08 -1.92
CA GLY A 93 6.11 -12.96 -2.45
C GLY A 93 5.05 -13.35 -1.43
N GLN A 94 5.40 -13.38 -0.14
CA GLN A 94 4.46 -13.72 0.92
C GLN A 94 3.34 -12.68 1.04
N ASN A 95 3.63 -11.40 0.80
CA ASN A 95 2.61 -10.35 0.83
C ASN A 95 1.56 -10.56 -0.28
N TYR A 96 1.97 -11.01 -1.46
CA TYR A 96 1.03 -11.35 -2.54
C TYR A 96 0.16 -12.55 -2.17
N TYR A 97 0.74 -13.58 -1.54
CA TYR A 97 -0.01 -14.72 -1.05
C TYR A 97 -1.08 -14.31 -0.04
N TYR A 98 -0.72 -13.49 0.95
CA TYR A 98 -1.68 -13.02 1.95
C TYR A 98 -2.71 -12.03 1.40
N LEU A 99 -2.35 -11.23 0.39
CA LEU A 99 -3.34 -10.42 -0.36
C LEU A 99 -4.38 -11.31 -1.04
N ALA A 100 -3.96 -12.41 -1.65
CA ALA A 100 -4.88 -13.37 -2.23
C ALA A 100 -5.82 -13.97 -1.17
N GLU A 101 -5.33 -14.32 0.02
CA GLU A 101 -6.18 -14.78 1.13
C GLU A 101 -7.19 -13.70 1.57
N ALA A 102 -6.74 -12.45 1.68
CA ALA A 102 -7.62 -11.36 2.07
C ALA A 102 -8.75 -11.12 1.04
N TRP A 103 -8.44 -11.20 -0.24
CA TRP A 103 -9.43 -11.07 -1.31
C TRP A 103 -10.35 -12.28 -1.41
N LEU A 104 -9.86 -13.51 -1.10
CA LEU A 104 -10.72 -14.68 -0.95
C LEU A 104 -11.73 -14.50 0.18
N MET A 105 -11.28 -13.99 1.33
CA MET A 105 -12.15 -13.72 2.47
C MET A 105 -13.23 -12.67 2.13
N LYS A 106 -12.93 -11.72 1.24
CA LYS A 106 -13.90 -10.75 0.72
C LYS A 106 -14.81 -11.32 -0.38
N GLY A 107 -14.57 -12.53 -0.84
CA GLY A 107 -15.30 -13.13 -1.96
C GLY A 107 -14.90 -12.60 -3.35
N ASN A 108 -13.85 -11.81 -3.44
CA ASN A 108 -13.36 -11.33 -4.75
C ASN A 108 -12.36 -12.32 -5.36
N ILE A 109 -12.92 -13.33 -6.04
CA ILE A 109 -12.15 -14.42 -6.61
C ILE A 109 -11.21 -13.96 -7.72
N ALA A 110 -11.57 -12.92 -8.48
CA ALA A 110 -10.74 -12.40 -9.56
C ALA A 110 -9.45 -11.77 -9.00
N GLN A 111 -9.56 -10.92 -7.97
CA GLN A 111 -8.41 -10.31 -7.32
C GLN A 111 -7.54 -11.37 -6.61
N ALA A 112 -8.18 -12.32 -5.94
CA ALA A 112 -7.47 -13.42 -5.30
C ALA A 112 -6.62 -14.21 -6.30
N ALA A 113 -7.16 -14.54 -7.47
CA ALA A 113 -6.43 -15.26 -8.51
C ALA A 113 -5.22 -14.45 -9.02
N GLU A 114 -5.37 -13.14 -9.21
CA GLU A 114 -4.28 -12.30 -9.68
C GLU A 114 -3.15 -12.21 -8.64
N PHE A 115 -3.47 -11.98 -7.38
CA PHE A 115 -2.45 -11.94 -6.33
C PHE A 115 -1.81 -13.30 -6.08
N ASN A 116 -2.55 -14.41 -6.19
CA ASN A 116 -1.97 -15.76 -6.14
C ASN A 116 -0.96 -15.99 -7.28
N ARG A 117 -1.27 -15.52 -8.50
CA ARG A 117 -0.34 -15.60 -9.64
C ARG A 117 0.95 -14.81 -9.38
N LEU A 118 0.84 -13.61 -8.80
CA LEU A 118 2.01 -12.82 -8.41
C LEU A 118 2.82 -13.54 -7.32
N ALA A 119 2.16 -14.12 -6.33
CA ALA A 119 2.82 -14.92 -5.31
C ALA A 119 3.63 -16.07 -5.91
N ALA A 120 3.06 -16.77 -6.90
CA ALA A 120 3.78 -17.84 -7.61
C ALA A 120 5.07 -17.36 -8.28
N ILE A 121 5.06 -16.17 -8.88
CA ILE A 121 6.23 -15.58 -9.54
C ILE A 121 7.33 -15.24 -8.52
N TYR A 122 6.95 -14.56 -7.43
CA TYR A 122 7.93 -14.09 -6.44
C TYR A 122 8.41 -15.16 -5.45
N LEU A 123 7.72 -16.32 -5.40
CA LEU A 123 8.06 -17.46 -4.52
C LEU A 123 8.54 -18.68 -5.29
N GLU A 124 8.82 -18.57 -6.60
CA GLU A 124 9.18 -19.69 -7.48
C GLU A 124 10.32 -20.55 -6.93
N GLY A 125 11.30 -19.94 -6.24
CA GLY A 125 12.43 -20.66 -5.65
C GLY A 125 12.17 -21.29 -4.28
N ASP A 126 11.02 -21.05 -3.66
CA ASP A 126 10.67 -21.51 -2.32
C ASP A 126 9.64 -22.64 -2.39
N THR A 127 10.10 -23.88 -2.24
CA THR A 127 9.27 -25.07 -2.37
C THR A 127 8.13 -25.12 -1.35
N GLU A 128 8.37 -24.66 -0.11
CA GLU A 128 7.34 -24.64 0.94
C GLU A 128 6.20 -23.67 0.58
N TRP A 129 6.59 -22.43 0.22
CA TRP A 129 5.61 -21.42 -0.17
C TRP A 129 4.90 -21.78 -1.49
N MET A 130 5.60 -22.38 -2.44
CA MET A 130 4.96 -22.84 -3.69
C MET A 130 3.87 -23.88 -3.42
N GLY A 131 4.07 -24.78 -2.46
CA GLY A 131 3.03 -25.71 -2.04
C GLY A 131 1.77 -24.99 -1.52
N ARG A 132 1.94 -23.96 -0.72
CA ARG A 132 0.83 -23.12 -0.20
C ARG A 132 0.12 -22.36 -1.32
N VAL A 133 0.89 -21.77 -2.26
CA VAL A 133 0.36 -21.04 -3.43
C VAL A 133 -0.49 -21.95 -4.31
N MET A 134 -0.03 -23.18 -4.58
CA MET A 134 -0.79 -24.16 -5.35
C MET A 134 -2.09 -24.55 -4.66
N GLN A 135 -2.05 -24.85 -3.36
CA GLN A 135 -3.25 -25.16 -2.59
C GLN A 135 -4.25 -23.99 -2.59
N GLN A 136 -3.76 -22.75 -2.50
CA GLN A 136 -4.61 -21.57 -2.60
C GLN A 136 -5.25 -21.45 -3.98
N MET A 137 -4.50 -21.71 -5.06
CA MET A 137 -5.02 -21.72 -6.42
C MET A 137 -6.12 -22.76 -6.61
N ASP A 138 -5.97 -23.96 -6.04
CA ASP A 138 -6.99 -25.01 -6.10
C ASP A 138 -8.30 -24.58 -5.41
N ARG A 139 -8.21 -23.89 -4.28
CA ARG A 139 -9.39 -23.29 -3.61
C ARG A 139 -10.06 -22.23 -4.49
N ILE A 140 -9.28 -21.33 -5.08
CA ILE A 140 -9.76 -20.28 -6.01
C ILE A 140 -10.51 -20.94 -7.18
N ASN A 141 -9.91 -21.92 -7.82
CA ASN A 141 -10.50 -22.64 -8.97
C ASN A 141 -11.74 -23.44 -8.57
N GLY A 142 -11.77 -23.99 -7.37
CA GLY A 142 -12.94 -24.72 -6.83
C GLY A 142 -14.14 -23.79 -6.63
N ILE A 143 -13.94 -22.57 -6.19
CA ILE A 143 -15.00 -21.56 -6.03
C ILE A 143 -15.50 -21.07 -7.40
N LYS A 144 -14.61 -20.84 -8.36
CA LYS A 144 -14.96 -20.34 -9.70
C LYS A 144 -15.81 -21.33 -10.52
N ARG A 145 -15.76 -22.63 -10.19
CA ARG A 145 -16.50 -23.70 -10.90
C ARG A 145 -17.91 -23.93 -10.33
N ARG A 146 -18.27 -23.34 -9.21
CA ARG A 146 -19.60 -23.43 -8.58
C ARG A 146 -20.52 -22.32 -9.02
#